data_2a4558aad0d1f0b1a21df495a0f5951a
#
_entry.id   2a4558aad0d1f0b1a21df495a0f5951a
#
_cell.length_a   1.000
_cell.length_b   1.000
_cell.length_c   1.000
_cell.angle_alpha   90.00
_cell.angle_beta   90.00
_cell.angle_gamma   90.00
#
_symmetry.space_group_name_H-M   'P 1'
#
loop_
_entity.id
_entity.type
_entity.pdbx_description
1 polymer ?
#
loop_
_entity_poly.entity_id
_entity_poly.type
_entity_poly.pdbx_seq_one_letter_code
_entity_poly.pdbx_strand_id
1 'polypeptide(L)'
;MLNRLEIGKKIKEYFSEAGIAQIDVAKILNVQPAAVSNQLNGRPFGKNSAAKWSNAFGFRTNWLLTGEGPMFDPQDMPHTDGMTDDHPELNHEDDIPVVPARLFRAPEINTYEYVMNSSSVDRLPPVPHFQKHDMFAFCPGDAMAPRICRGYLIALRRMPKDSTIINGEIYVIDTRSSGMFLRRIVDNGPEASTLTFIAENQQDFPDFELPYDDV
;
A
#
# COMPACT_ATOMS: atom_id res chain seq x y z
N MET A 1 -26.59 4.45 -14.40
CA MET A 1 -26.05 5.79 -14.69
C MET A 1 -25.97 6.56 -13.40
N LEU A 2 -24.80 6.89 -12.93
CA LEU A 2 -24.60 7.67 -11.71
C LEU A 2 -24.87 9.16 -11.99
N ASN A 3 -25.48 9.85 -11.05
CA ASN A 3 -25.58 11.29 -11.15
C ASN A 3 -24.26 11.97 -10.73
N ARG A 4 -24.11 13.27 -11.02
CA ARG A 4 -22.87 14.03 -10.79
C ARG A 4 -22.43 14.06 -9.31
N LEU A 5 -23.40 14.08 -8.41
CA LEU A 5 -23.13 14.07 -6.96
C LEU A 5 -22.64 12.69 -6.51
N GLU A 6 -23.19 11.63 -7.07
CA GLU A 6 -22.77 10.25 -6.81
C GLU A 6 -21.36 9.98 -7.33
N ILE A 7 -21.00 10.52 -8.50
CA ILE A 7 -19.61 10.45 -9.01
C ILE A 7 -18.66 11.10 -8.01
N GLY A 8 -18.95 12.32 -7.58
CA GLY A 8 -18.13 13.03 -6.59
C GLY A 8 -18.02 12.29 -5.25
N LYS A 9 -19.12 11.67 -4.79
CA LYS A 9 -19.15 10.88 -3.56
C LYS A 9 -18.26 9.63 -3.67
N LYS A 10 -18.34 8.88 -4.77
CA LYS A 10 -17.50 7.71 -5.01
C LYS A 10 -16.01 8.06 -5.08
N ILE A 11 -15.66 9.18 -5.70
CA ILE A 11 -14.27 9.67 -5.71
C ILE A 11 -13.79 10.03 -4.30
N LYS A 12 -14.66 10.67 -3.48
CA LYS A 12 -14.33 10.96 -2.07
C LYS A 12 -14.09 9.68 -1.26
N GLU A 13 -14.95 8.70 -1.41
CA GLU A 13 -14.83 7.38 -0.76
C GLU A 13 -13.48 6.74 -1.15
N TYR A 14 -13.17 6.69 -2.43
CA TYR A 14 -11.90 6.17 -2.94
C TYR A 14 -10.67 6.88 -2.31
N PHE A 15 -10.65 8.21 -2.28
CA PHE A 15 -9.54 8.94 -1.67
C PHE A 15 -9.47 8.79 -0.15
N SER A 16 -10.63 8.67 0.51
CA SER A 16 -10.70 8.39 1.94
C SER A 16 -10.11 7.02 2.28
N GLU A 17 -10.45 6.00 1.50
CA GLU A 17 -9.90 4.64 1.63
C GLU A 17 -8.40 4.59 1.32
N ALA A 18 -7.98 5.35 0.30
CA ALA A 18 -6.57 5.48 -0.07
C ALA A 18 -5.76 6.38 0.89
N GLY A 19 -6.39 7.05 1.85
CA GLY A 19 -5.72 7.99 2.77
C GLY A 19 -5.21 9.26 2.10
N ILE A 20 -5.75 9.64 0.93
CA ILE A 20 -5.32 10.82 0.16
C ILE A 20 -6.19 12.03 0.52
N ALA A 21 -5.57 13.08 1.06
CA ALA A 21 -6.28 14.32 1.38
C ALA A 21 -6.62 15.14 0.12
N GLN A 22 -7.75 15.87 0.13
CA GLN A 22 -8.17 16.69 -1.01
C GLN A 22 -7.13 17.75 -1.43
N ILE A 23 -6.33 18.22 -0.47
CA ILE A 23 -5.26 19.19 -0.74
C ILE A 23 -4.14 18.56 -1.56
N ASP A 24 -3.85 17.29 -1.35
CA ASP A 24 -2.82 16.57 -2.09
C ASP A 24 -3.33 16.20 -3.49
N VAL A 25 -4.60 15.86 -3.63
CA VAL A 25 -5.26 15.73 -4.94
C VAL A 25 -5.11 17.01 -5.76
N ALA A 26 -5.33 18.19 -5.13
CA ALA A 26 -5.17 19.48 -5.79
C ALA A 26 -3.73 19.75 -6.24
N LYS A 27 -2.75 19.38 -5.43
CA LYS A 27 -1.31 19.47 -5.78
C LYS A 27 -0.97 18.57 -6.96
N ILE A 28 -1.39 17.30 -6.93
CA ILE A 28 -1.14 16.32 -7.99
C ILE A 28 -1.73 16.80 -9.33
N LEU A 29 -2.97 17.32 -9.29
CA LEU A 29 -3.65 17.83 -10.49
C LEU A 29 -3.13 19.19 -10.96
N ASN A 30 -2.31 19.86 -10.15
CA ASN A 30 -1.87 21.25 -10.36
C ASN A 30 -3.06 22.19 -10.56
N VAL A 31 -4.01 22.17 -9.61
CA VAL A 31 -5.21 23.02 -9.60
C VAL A 31 -5.45 23.61 -8.21
N GLN A 32 -6.31 24.64 -8.13
CA GLN A 32 -6.72 25.19 -6.83
C GLN A 32 -7.56 24.16 -6.04
N PRO A 33 -7.40 24.05 -4.70
CA PRO A 33 -8.18 23.14 -3.87
C PRO A 33 -9.70 23.31 -4.01
N ALA A 34 -10.17 24.55 -4.23
CA ALA A 34 -11.56 24.84 -4.49
C ALA A 34 -12.10 24.17 -5.77
N ALA A 35 -11.26 23.98 -6.80
CA ALA A 35 -11.67 23.30 -8.03
C ALA A 35 -11.92 21.80 -7.77
N VAL A 36 -11.07 21.15 -6.98
CA VAL A 36 -11.25 19.76 -6.53
C VAL A 36 -12.52 19.65 -5.71
N SER A 37 -12.68 20.49 -4.68
CA SER A 37 -13.86 20.49 -3.81
C SER A 37 -15.16 20.65 -4.61
N ASN A 38 -15.19 21.56 -5.57
CA ASN A 38 -16.36 21.77 -6.42
C ASN A 38 -16.71 20.53 -7.25
N GLN A 39 -15.73 19.85 -7.86
CA GLN A 39 -15.97 18.64 -8.62
C GLN A 39 -16.47 17.49 -7.74
N LEU A 40 -15.87 17.32 -6.57
CA LEU A 40 -16.31 16.32 -5.59
C LEU A 40 -17.71 16.61 -5.00
N ASN A 41 -18.18 17.85 -5.10
CA ASN A 41 -19.53 18.28 -4.67
C ASN A 41 -20.53 18.39 -5.83
N GLY A 42 -20.27 17.74 -6.95
CA GLY A 42 -21.23 17.58 -8.06
C GLY A 42 -21.09 18.56 -9.22
N ARG A 43 -20.02 19.39 -9.25
CA ARG A 43 -19.72 20.16 -10.45
C ARG A 43 -19.33 19.21 -11.58
N PRO A 44 -19.93 19.34 -12.79
CA PRO A 44 -19.61 18.44 -13.90
C PRO A 44 -18.15 18.51 -14.32
N PHE A 45 -17.60 17.37 -14.66
CA PHE A 45 -16.30 17.29 -15.29
C PHE A 45 -16.38 17.77 -16.74
N GLY A 46 -15.53 18.71 -17.13
CA GLY A 46 -15.29 19.02 -18.53
C GLY A 46 -14.23 18.06 -19.11
N LYS A 47 -14.16 17.95 -20.45
CA LYS A 47 -13.22 17.04 -21.14
C LYS A 47 -11.76 17.18 -20.64
N ASN A 48 -11.26 18.42 -20.53
CA ASN A 48 -9.89 18.66 -20.07
C ASN A 48 -9.69 18.29 -18.59
N SER A 49 -10.70 18.51 -17.76
CA SER A 49 -10.65 18.14 -16.36
C SER A 49 -10.69 16.62 -16.22
N ALA A 50 -11.60 15.95 -16.92
CA ALA A 50 -11.69 14.49 -16.89
C ALA A 50 -10.39 13.83 -17.38
N ALA A 51 -9.74 14.36 -18.41
CA ALA A 51 -8.44 13.89 -18.88
C ALA A 51 -7.33 14.05 -17.83
N LYS A 52 -7.28 15.19 -17.11
CA LYS A 52 -6.33 15.40 -16.03
C LYS A 52 -6.51 14.39 -14.88
N TRP A 53 -7.76 14.17 -14.47
CA TRP A 53 -8.08 13.20 -13.44
C TRP A 53 -7.82 11.77 -13.87
N SER A 54 -8.10 11.44 -15.13
CA SER A 54 -7.77 10.15 -15.73
C SER A 54 -6.27 9.88 -15.69
N ASN A 55 -5.47 10.82 -16.18
CA ASN A 55 -4.00 10.67 -16.21
C ASN A 55 -3.36 10.60 -14.82
N ALA A 56 -3.93 11.31 -13.84
CA ALA A 56 -3.36 11.39 -12.50
C ALA A 56 -3.76 10.21 -11.59
N PHE A 57 -4.96 9.68 -11.76
CA PHE A 57 -5.55 8.70 -10.84
C PHE A 57 -6.13 7.45 -11.53
N GLY A 58 -6.02 7.33 -12.85
CA GLY A 58 -6.53 6.18 -13.60
C GLY A 58 -8.05 6.12 -13.79
N PHE A 59 -8.80 7.16 -13.41
CA PHE A 59 -10.25 7.17 -13.63
C PHE A 59 -10.62 7.18 -15.10
N ARG A 60 -11.59 6.37 -15.52
CA ARG A 60 -12.07 6.40 -16.91
C ARG A 60 -12.71 7.74 -17.24
N THR A 61 -12.22 8.37 -18.29
CA THR A 61 -12.73 9.67 -18.78
C THR A 61 -14.23 9.63 -19.03
N ASN A 62 -14.73 8.53 -19.64
CA ASN A 62 -16.16 8.37 -19.90
C ASN A 62 -16.97 8.32 -18.60
N TRP A 63 -16.49 7.56 -17.60
CA TRP A 63 -17.15 7.48 -16.30
C TRP A 63 -17.20 8.84 -15.59
N LEU A 64 -16.13 9.61 -15.61
CA LEU A 64 -16.11 10.97 -15.04
C LEU A 64 -17.09 11.93 -15.73
N LEU A 65 -17.30 11.77 -17.04
CA LEU A 65 -18.18 12.64 -17.84
C LEU A 65 -19.65 12.24 -17.75
N THR A 66 -19.95 10.94 -17.75
CA THR A 66 -21.32 10.41 -17.94
C THR A 66 -21.84 9.64 -16.73
N GLY A 67 -20.97 9.14 -15.85
CA GLY A 67 -21.34 8.22 -14.79
C GLY A 67 -21.65 6.79 -15.27
N GLU A 68 -21.32 6.47 -16.53
CA GLU A 68 -21.58 5.16 -17.12
C GLU A 68 -20.30 4.32 -17.18
N GLY A 69 -20.48 3.02 -16.94
CA GLY A 69 -19.39 2.04 -16.92
C GLY A 69 -18.63 2.01 -15.60
N PRO A 70 -17.55 1.23 -15.52
CA PRO A 70 -16.71 1.14 -14.33
C PRO A 70 -15.88 2.43 -14.14
N MET A 71 -15.54 2.72 -12.88
CA MET A 71 -14.78 3.89 -12.47
C MET A 71 -13.34 3.88 -13.02
N PHE A 72 -12.74 2.68 -13.12
CA PHE A 72 -11.41 2.44 -13.67
C PHE A 72 -11.50 1.63 -14.97
N ASP A 73 -10.46 1.68 -15.79
CA ASP A 73 -10.40 0.80 -16.95
C ASP A 73 -10.23 -0.65 -16.47
N PRO A 74 -11.00 -1.61 -17.00
CA PRO A 74 -10.80 -3.02 -16.68
C PRO A 74 -9.39 -3.53 -17.01
N GLN A 75 -8.65 -2.85 -17.87
CA GLN A 75 -7.27 -3.17 -18.20
C GLN A 75 -6.26 -2.58 -17.20
N ASP A 76 -6.63 -1.56 -16.44
CA ASP A 76 -5.79 -0.93 -15.41
C ASP A 76 -6.12 -1.43 -13.99
N MET A 77 -7.22 -2.17 -13.84
CA MET A 77 -7.45 -2.96 -12.63
C MET A 77 -6.66 -4.27 -12.73
N PRO A 78 -6.03 -4.73 -11.65
CA PRO A 78 -5.66 -6.13 -11.57
C PRO A 78 -6.96 -6.92 -11.78
N HIS A 79 -7.04 -7.64 -12.91
CA HIS A 79 -8.25 -8.27 -13.42
C HIS A 79 -8.86 -9.21 -12.39
N THR A 80 -10.03 -8.87 -11.88
CA THR A 80 -10.88 -9.77 -11.10
C THR A 80 -12.19 -10.10 -11.79
N ASP A 81 -12.39 -9.77 -13.08
CA ASP A 81 -13.59 -10.23 -13.78
C ASP A 81 -13.37 -10.38 -15.28
N GLY A 82 -13.62 -11.58 -15.79
CA GLY A 82 -13.87 -11.82 -17.21
C GLY A 82 -12.76 -12.54 -17.97
N MET A 83 -12.08 -13.49 -17.36
CA MET A 83 -11.36 -14.50 -18.12
C MET A 83 -12.34 -15.55 -18.62
N THR A 84 -12.52 -15.59 -19.94
CA THR A 84 -13.00 -16.79 -20.63
C THR A 84 -12.10 -17.97 -20.26
N ASP A 85 -12.69 -19.13 -20.08
CA ASP A 85 -12.18 -20.42 -19.59
C ASP A 85 -10.98 -21.04 -20.33
N ASP A 86 -9.91 -20.29 -20.62
CA ASP A 86 -8.74 -20.82 -21.32
C ASP A 86 -7.40 -20.43 -20.66
N HIS A 87 -7.41 -20.07 -19.37
CA HIS A 87 -6.18 -19.99 -18.59
C HIS A 87 -5.94 -21.30 -17.86
N PRO A 88 -4.70 -21.82 -17.84
CA PRO A 88 -4.38 -22.94 -16.97
C PRO A 88 -4.83 -22.57 -15.57
N GLU A 89 -5.59 -23.45 -14.92
CA GLU A 89 -6.02 -23.28 -13.53
C GLU A 89 -4.79 -22.83 -12.71
N LEU A 90 -4.76 -21.54 -12.37
CA LEU A 90 -3.79 -21.03 -11.41
C LEU A 90 -4.13 -21.75 -10.11
N ASN A 91 -3.27 -22.67 -9.71
CA ASN A 91 -3.37 -23.35 -8.44
C ASN A 91 -3.30 -22.30 -7.34
N HIS A 92 -4.45 -21.88 -6.82
CA HIS A 92 -4.56 -20.91 -5.72
C HIS A 92 -3.87 -21.39 -4.44
N GLU A 93 -3.45 -22.66 -4.38
CA GLU A 93 -2.71 -23.24 -3.26
C GLU A 93 -1.30 -22.62 -3.10
N ASP A 94 -0.70 -22.13 -4.18
CA ASP A 94 0.63 -21.53 -4.17
C ASP A 94 0.62 -19.98 -4.03
N ASP A 95 -0.57 -19.38 -4.01
CA ASP A 95 -0.70 -17.91 -3.93
C ASP A 95 -0.18 -17.38 -2.58
N ILE A 96 0.61 -16.32 -2.66
CA ILE A 96 1.30 -15.68 -1.55
C ILE A 96 0.40 -14.61 -0.92
N PRO A 97 0.16 -14.62 0.39
CA PRO A 97 -0.69 -13.65 1.04
C PRO A 97 -0.09 -12.24 1.04
N VAL A 98 -0.95 -11.23 0.95
CA VAL A 98 -0.58 -9.82 1.02
C VAL A 98 -0.92 -9.28 2.41
N VAL A 99 0.05 -8.68 3.09
CA VAL A 99 -0.16 -8.05 4.39
C VAL A 99 -1.10 -6.86 4.25
N PRO A 100 -2.28 -6.87 4.87
CA PRO A 100 -3.19 -5.73 4.83
C PRO A 100 -2.60 -4.48 5.45
N ALA A 101 -2.76 -3.32 4.80
CA ALA A 101 -2.18 -2.06 5.26
C ALA A 101 -2.56 -1.68 6.71
N ARG A 102 -3.74 -2.10 7.18
CA ARG A 102 -4.18 -1.87 8.56
C ARG A 102 -3.29 -2.52 9.61
N LEU A 103 -2.62 -3.64 9.29
CA LEU A 103 -1.77 -4.35 10.23
C LEU A 103 -0.47 -3.61 10.54
N PHE A 104 -0.03 -2.72 9.65
CA PHE A 104 1.11 -1.83 9.95
C PHE A 104 0.85 -0.87 11.13
N ARG A 105 -0.38 -0.75 11.59
CA ARG A 105 -0.78 0.10 12.73
C ARG A 105 -1.53 -0.67 13.82
N ALA A 106 -1.33 -1.97 13.89
CA ALA A 106 -2.00 -2.85 14.83
C ALA A 106 -0.97 -3.58 15.72
N PRO A 107 -0.39 -2.89 16.71
CA PRO A 107 0.76 -3.39 17.49
C PRO A 107 0.47 -4.67 18.28
N GLU A 108 -0.77 -4.95 18.62
CA GLU A 108 -1.14 -6.12 19.43
C GLU A 108 -1.36 -7.41 18.62
N ILE A 109 -1.23 -7.35 17.29
CA ILE A 109 -1.51 -8.47 16.40
C ILE A 109 -0.18 -9.08 15.93
N ASN A 110 0.02 -10.37 16.15
CA ASN A 110 1.06 -11.12 15.46
C ASN A 110 0.71 -11.19 13.97
N THR A 111 1.31 -10.30 13.20
CA THR A 111 0.97 -10.10 11.79
C THR A 111 1.19 -11.36 10.96
N TYR A 112 2.27 -12.08 11.20
CA TYR A 112 2.56 -13.31 10.46
C TYR A 112 1.49 -14.37 10.67
N GLU A 113 1.15 -14.67 11.91
CA GLU A 113 0.12 -15.66 12.22
C GLU A 113 -1.26 -15.25 11.70
N TYR A 114 -1.59 -13.96 11.82
CA TYR A 114 -2.85 -13.45 11.27
C TYR A 114 -2.92 -13.64 9.75
N VAL A 115 -1.89 -13.25 9.03
CA VAL A 115 -1.86 -13.29 7.56
C VAL A 115 -1.88 -14.72 7.04
N MET A 116 -1.12 -15.62 7.67
CA MET A 116 -1.05 -17.03 7.22
C MET A 116 -2.33 -17.81 7.49
N ASN A 117 -3.06 -17.49 8.55
CA ASN A 117 -4.25 -18.22 8.98
C ASN A 117 -5.58 -17.59 8.50
N SER A 118 -5.54 -16.39 7.93
CA SER A 118 -6.75 -15.68 7.50
C SER A 118 -7.13 -16.00 6.07
N SER A 119 -8.40 -16.42 5.89
CA SER A 119 -8.98 -16.58 4.57
C SER A 119 -9.44 -15.27 3.93
N SER A 120 -9.44 -14.17 4.68
CA SER A 120 -9.88 -12.84 4.22
C SER A 120 -8.73 -11.94 3.75
N VAL A 121 -7.52 -12.48 3.67
CA VAL A 121 -6.33 -11.75 3.20
C VAL A 121 -6.20 -11.97 1.69
N ASP A 122 -5.99 -10.89 0.96
CA ASP A 122 -5.70 -10.94 -0.47
C ASP A 122 -4.45 -11.78 -0.74
N ARG A 123 -4.43 -12.46 -1.87
CA ARG A 123 -3.31 -13.31 -2.30
C ARG A 123 -2.88 -12.94 -3.70
N LEU A 124 -1.59 -13.04 -3.98
CA LEU A 124 -1.00 -12.81 -5.29
C LEU A 124 -0.21 -14.05 -5.73
N PRO A 125 -0.16 -14.32 -7.04
CA PRO A 125 0.67 -15.40 -7.54
C PRO A 125 2.15 -15.17 -7.20
N PRO A 126 2.93 -16.25 -6.97
CA PRO A 126 4.35 -16.12 -6.68
C PRO A 126 5.09 -15.47 -7.85
N VAL A 127 6.00 -14.55 -7.54
CA VAL A 127 6.83 -13.90 -8.55
C VAL A 127 8.05 -14.79 -8.82
N PRO A 128 8.25 -15.32 -10.06
CA PRO A 128 9.26 -16.35 -10.35
C PRO A 128 10.69 -15.96 -9.99
N HIS A 129 11.02 -14.67 -9.99
CA HIS A 129 12.36 -14.17 -9.69
C HIS A 129 12.63 -13.90 -8.20
N PHE A 130 11.59 -13.91 -7.35
CA PHE A 130 11.75 -13.77 -5.91
C PHE A 130 11.90 -15.16 -5.28
N GLN A 131 13.11 -15.45 -4.83
CA GLN A 131 13.37 -16.73 -4.15
C GLN A 131 12.79 -16.70 -2.73
N LYS A 132 12.01 -17.74 -2.39
CA LYS A 132 11.55 -18.06 -1.02
C LYS A 132 11.02 -16.85 -0.25
N HIS A 133 9.89 -16.33 -0.65
CA HIS A 133 9.15 -15.33 0.09
C HIS A 133 7.85 -15.96 0.64
N ASP A 134 7.43 -15.50 1.80
CA ASP A 134 6.28 -16.04 2.52
C ASP A 134 5.06 -15.15 2.38
N MET A 135 5.28 -13.86 2.13
CA MET A 135 4.21 -12.88 1.99
C MET A 135 4.66 -11.67 1.16
N PHE A 136 3.68 -10.91 0.69
CA PHE A 136 3.88 -9.58 0.12
C PHE A 136 3.37 -8.50 1.07
N ALA A 137 3.89 -7.29 0.92
CA ALA A 137 3.32 -6.10 1.55
C ALA A 137 3.49 -4.88 0.64
N PHE A 138 2.53 -3.96 0.71
CA PHE A 138 2.74 -2.63 0.14
C PHE A 138 3.45 -1.76 1.16
N CYS A 139 4.56 -1.12 0.75
CA CYS A 139 5.32 -0.24 1.63
C CYS A 139 4.42 0.89 2.18
N PRO A 140 4.26 1.03 3.51
CA PRO A 140 3.27 1.95 4.09
C PRO A 140 3.72 3.40 4.14
N GLY A 141 5.00 3.68 3.91
CA GLY A 141 5.57 5.01 4.09
C GLY A 141 6.86 5.25 3.33
N ASP A 142 7.42 6.45 3.49
CA ASP A 142 8.56 6.96 2.74
C ASP A 142 9.86 7.00 3.55
N ALA A 143 9.92 6.27 4.66
CA ALA A 143 11.11 6.26 5.51
C ALA A 143 12.36 5.67 4.84
N MET A 144 12.15 4.78 3.87
CA MET A 144 13.24 4.18 3.08
C MET A 144 13.32 4.77 1.66
N ALA A 145 12.67 5.92 1.42
CA ALA A 145 12.83 6.67 0.19
C ALA A 145 14.26 7.24 0.08
N PRO A 146 14.82 7.35 -1.15
CA PRO A 146 14.20 7.05 -2.44
C PRO A 146 14.27 5.57 -2.86
N ARG A 147 14.90 4.70 -2.08
CA ARG A 147 15.12 3.29 -2.44
C ARG A 147 13.82 2.49 -2.45
N ILE A 148 13.02 2.61 -1.39
CA ILE A 148 11.73 1.96 -1.26
C ILE A 148 10.73 3.05 -0.87
N CYS A 149 9.83 3.38 -1.79
CA CYS A 149 8.82 4.40 -1.60
C CYS A 149 7.47 3.80 -1.20
N ARG A 150 6.61 4.63 -0.66
CA ARG A 150 5.21 4.27 -0.37
C ARG A 150 4.54 3.65 -1.61
N GLY A 151 3.80 2.56 -1.38
CA GLY A 151 3.07 1.85 -2.42
C GLY A 151 3.89 0.84 -3.22
N TYR A 152 5.20 0.73 -3.02
CA TYR A 152 5.98 -0.35 -3.62
C TYR A 152 5.56 -1.69 -3.03
N LEU A 153 5.37 -2.68 -3.90
CA LEU A 153 5.15 -4.06 -3.49
C LEU A 153 6.51 -4.67 -3.12
N ILE A 154 6.61 -5.16 -1.89
CA ILE A 154 7.80 -5.82 -1.36
C ILE A 154 7.50 -7.28 -1.05
N ALA A 155 8.43 -8.17 -1.41
CA ALA A 155 8.38 -9.57 -1.06
C ALA A 155 9.11 -9.78 0.27
N LEU A 156 8.46 -10.44 1.19
CA LEU A 156 8.94 -10.64 2.56
C LEU A 156 9.18 -12.12 2.82
N ARG A 157 10.24 -12.41 3.54
CA ARG A 157 10.53 -13.73 4.09
C ARG A 157 10.65 -13.62 5.59
N ARG A 158 9.94 -14.49 6.30
CA ARG A 158 10.06 -14.58 7.76
C ARG A 158 11.47 -15.01 8.14
N MET A 159 12.05 -14.31 9.08
CA MET A 159 13.28 -14.74 9.73
C MET A 159 12.94 -15.68 10.90
N PRO A 160 13.64 -16.82 11.03
CA PRO A 160 13.58 -17.63 12.25
C PRO A 160 14.00 -16.80 13.47
N LYS A 161 13.44 -17.09 14.65
CA LYS A 161 13.72 -16.34 15.88
C LYS A 161 15.21 -16.31 16.28
N ASP A 162 15.93 -17.39 15.96
CA ASP A 162 17.36 -17.52 16.29
C ASP A 162 18.28 -17.02 15.18
N SER A 163 17.74 -16.33 14.19
CA SER A 163 18.55 -15.80 13.08
C SER A 163 19.33 -14.58 13.53
N THR A 164 20.60 -14.52 13.13
CA THR A 164 21.42 -13.34 13.35
C THR A 164 20.93 -12.17 12.48
N ILE A 165 20.71 -11.01 13.10
CA ILE A 165 20.45 -9.77 12.40
C ILE A 165 21.73 -9.32 11.70
N ILE A 166 21.65 -9.06 10.39
CA ILE A 166 22.78 -8.50 9.64
C ILE A 166 22.67 -6.98 9.72
N ASN A 167 23.62 -6.36 10.39
CA ASN A 167 23.65 -4.93 10.57
C ASN A 167 23.66 -4.18 9.24
N GLY A 168 22.80 -3.18 9.13
CA GLY A 168 22.68 -2.33 7.94
C GLY A 168 21.77 -2.88 6.84
N GLU A 169 21.24 -4.10 6.97
CA GLU A 169 20.23 -4.62 6.07
C GLU A 169 18.84 -4.07 6.40
N ILE A 170 17.92 -4.13 5.41
CA ILE A 170 16.57 -3.60 5.53
C ILE A 170 15.63 -4.73 5.95
N TYR A 171 14.86 -4.48 7.00
CA TYR A 171 13.88 -5.42 7.54
C TYR A 171 12.50 -4.76 7.64
N VAL A 172 11.45 -5.56 7.51
CA VAL A 172 10.13 -5.25 8.03
C VAL A 172 10.09 -5.80 9.45
N ILE A 173 9.84 -4.93 10.38
CA ILE A 173 9.84 -5.23 11.81
C ILE A 173 8.41 -5.16 12.32
N ASP A 174 7.98 -6.17 13.06
CA ASP A 174 6.71 -6.20 13.77
C ASP A 174 6.98 -6.01 15.26
N THR A 175 6.51 -4.90 15.82
CA THR A 175 6.77 -4.52 17.22
C THR A 175 5.50 -4.55 18.04
N ARG A 176 5.64 -4.84 19.34
CA ARG A 176 4.53 -4.85 20.28
C ARG A 176 3.98 -3.45 20.57
N SER A 177 4.86 -2.44 20.58
CA SER A 177 4.49 -1.08 20.96
C SER A 177 4.02 -0.21 19.81
N SER A 178 4.53 -0.42 18.58
CA SER A 178 4.40 0.55 17.48
C SER A 178 3.85 -0.04 16.19
N GLY A 179 3.58 -1.36 16.14
CA GLY A 179 3.18 -2.06 14.93
C GLY A 179 4.34 -2.32 13.98
N MET A 180 4.06 -2.42 12.70
CA MET A 180 5.06 -2.77 11.69
C MET A 180 5.66 -1.53 11.03
N PHE A 181 6.95 -1.60 10.74
CA PHE A 181 7.64 -0.58 9.94
C PHE A 181 8.83 -1.17 9.18
N LEU A 182 9.29 -0.44 8.17
CA LEU A 182 10.43 -0.81 7.34
C LEU A 182 11.62 0.09 7.68
N ARG A 183 12.77 -0.50 8.09
CA ARG A 183 14.00 0.20 8.48
C ARG A 183 15.24 -0.64 8.22
N ARG A 184 16.39 0.03 8.17
CA ARG A 184 17.66 -0.66 8.43
C ARG A 184 17.80 -0.90 9.91
N ILE A 185 18.35 -2.07 10.24
CA ILE A 185 18.59 -2.43 11.63
C ILE A 185 20.09 -2.45 11.90
N VAL A 186 20.44 -1.94 13.07
CA VAL A 186 21.73 -2.15 13.71
C VAL A 186 21.48 -2.76 15.09
N ASP A 187 22.06 -3.93 15.28
CA ASP A 187 22.06 -4.61 16.56
C ASP A 187 23.17 -4.03 17.44
N ASN A 188 22.80 -3.42 18.55
CA ASN A 188 23.72 -2.75 19.48
C ASN A 188 24.41 -3.76 20.44
N GLY A 189 24.09 -5.04 20.30
CA GLY A 189 24.67 -6.13 21.07
C GLY A 189 23.99 -6.40 22.41
N PRO A 190 24.36 -7.53 23.04
CA PRO A 190 23.68 -8.02 24.24
C PRO A 190 23.79 -7.10 25.45
N GLU A 191 24.85 -6.29 25.54
CA GLU A 191 25.02 -5.36 26.67
C GLU A 191 24.01 -4.20 26.60
N ALA A 192 23.76 -3.66 25.39
CA ALA A 192 22.77 -2.62 25.18
C ALA A 192 21.34 -3.17 25.20
N SER A 193 21.16 -4.42 24.76
CA SER A 193 19.85 -5.08 24.62
C SER A 193 18.84 -4.27 23.80
N THR A 194 19.32 -3.52 22.81
CA THR A 194 18.52 -2.66 21.92
C THR A 194 18.89 -2.85 20.46
N LEU A 195 17.93 -2.53 19.60
CA LEU A 195 18.10 -2.39 18.16
C LEU A 195 17.94 -0.93 17.76
N THR A 196 18.85 -0.42 16.93
CA THR A 196 18.70 0.91 16.30
C THR A 196 18.05 0.76 14.94
N PHE A 197 17.03 1.57 14.69
CA PHE A 197 16.24 1.61 13.47
C PHE A 197 16.56 2.87 12.67
N ILE A 198 17.16 2.69 11.50
CA ILE A 198 17.69 3.76 10.67
C ILE A 198 16.82 3.93 9.43
N ALA A 199 16.40 5.17 9.16
CA ALA A 199 15.73 5.54 7.93
C ALA A 199 16.73 5.95 6.84
N GLU A 200 16.42 5.72 5.56
CA GLU A 200 17.18 6.36 4.46
C GLU A 200 16.77 7.83 4.29
N ASN A 201 15.49 8.14 4.48
CA ASN A 201 14.96 9.50 4.51
C ASN A 201 15.06 10.08 5.93
N GLN A 202 16.27 10.35 6.39
CA GLN A 202 16.52 10.89 7.74
C GLN A 202 15.99 12.31 7.95
N GLN A 203 15.71 13.04 6.87
CA GLN A 203 15.17 14.40 6.96
C GLN A 203 13.78 14.40 7.61
N ASP A 204 12.94 13.43 7.25
CA ASP A 204 11.55 13.36 7.71
C ASP A 204 11.33 12.27 8.78
N PHE A 205 12.25 11.31 8.86
CA PHE A 205 12.15 10.14 9.72
C PHE A 205 13.44 9.96 10.53
N PRO A 206 13.51 10.46 11.75
CA PRO A 206 14.68 10.28 12.60
C PRO A 206 14.90 8.81 12.96
N ASP A 207 16.14 8.48 13.27
CA ASP A 207 16.52 7.19 13.82
C ASP A 207 15.99 7.06 15.24
N PHE A 208 15.72 5.82 15.68
CA PHE A 208 15.25 5.53 17.03
C PHE A 208 15.71 4.15 17.48
N GLU A 209 15.60 3.88 18.76
CA GLU A 209 15.97 2.61 19.37
C GLU A 209 14.78 1.95 20.08
N LEU A 210 14.72 0.61 20.01
CA LEU A 210 13.78 -0.19 20.79
C LEU A 210 14.52 -1.34 21.47
N PRO A 211 14.04 -1.80 22.63
CA PRO A 211 14.57 -2.98 23.28
C PRO A 211 14.23 -4.25 22.51
N TYR A 212 15.04 -5.31 22.65
CA TYR A 212 14.83 -6.58 21.95
C TYR A 212 13.48 -7.22 22.23
N ASP A 213 12.94 -7.05 23.42
CA ASP A 213 11.67 -7.63 23.84
C ASP A 213 10.43 -6.92 23.26
N ASP A 214 10.62 -5.81 22.57
CA ASP A 214 9.55 -5.14 21.82
C ASP A 214 9.40 -5.67 20.37
N VAL A 215 10.38 -6.42 19.87
CA VAL A 215 10.46 -6.92 18.48
C VAL A 215 10.08 -8.39 18.35
#